data_01d8f3c7271a1581eb3c9f88fe1d8e68
#
_entry.id   01d8f3c7271a1581eb3c9f88fe1d8e68
#
_cell.length_a   1.000
_cell.length_b   1.000
_cell.length_c   1.000
_cell.angle_alpha   90.00
_cell.angle_beta   90.00
_cell.angle_gamma   90.00
#
_symmetry.space_group_name_H-M   'P 1'
#
loop_
_entity.id
_entity.type
_entity.pdbx_description
1 polymer ?
#
loop_
_entity_poly.entity_id
_entity_poly.type
_entity_poly.pdbx_seq_one_letter_code
_entity_poly.pdbx_strand_id
1 'polypeptide(L)'
;MPYQNILTAFDGSALSVKALEKAIKFAQDHAARLEVIHVCHIPVPVFGGPLYAAPFNEDKDYLLAAQAIIDEAKRLTSQLPDVQVILKQGQPALAILEYAEESGCDLIIMGSRGLGGLREFVLGSVSHHVVQHSKVPVLIVK
;
A
#
# COMPACT_ATOMS: atom_id res chain seq x y z
N MET A 1 -1.93 14.58 -20.78
CA MET A 1 -1.57 15.28 -19.55
C MET A 1 -0.68 14.42 -18.69
N PRO A 2 0.44 14.89 -18.21
CA PRO A 2 1.28 14.09 -17.33
C PRO A 2 0.60 13.92 -15.97
N TYR A 3 0.84 12.78 -15.34
CA TYR A 3 0.44 12.59 -13.96
C TYR A 3 1.31 13.45 -13.05
N GLN A 4 0.72 14.01 -12.00
CA GLN A 4 1.40 14.91 -11.09
C GLN A 4 1.63 14.33 -9.70
N ASN A 5 0.71 13.50 -9.22
CA ASN A 5 0.75 12.92 -7.88
C ASN A 5 0.41 11.44 -7.97
N ILE A 6 1.40 10.59 -7.79
CA ILE A 6 1.26 9.14 -7.89
C ILE A 6 1.27 8.53 -6.50
N LEU A 7 0.30 7.67 -6.22
CA LEU A 7 0.24 6.89 -5.00
C LEU A 7 0.49 5.42 -5.32
N THR A 8 1.41 4.78 -4.62
CA THR A 8 1.62 3.35 -4.73
C THR A 8 1.44 2.67 -3.39
N ALA A 9 0.75 1.53 -3.38
CA ALA A 9 0.57 0.71 -2.19
C ALA A 9 1.71 -0.31 -2.10
N PHE A 10 2.28 -0.45 -0.91
CA PHE A 10 3.45 -1.30 -0.69
C PHE A 10 3.24 -2.13 0.58
N ASP A 11 3.32 -3.45 0.45
CA ASP A 11 3.18 -4.38 1.57
C ASP A 11 4.40 -5.27 1.77
N GLY A 12 5.48 -5.03 1.03
CA GLY A 12 6.71 -5.81 1.10
C GLY A 12 6.69 -7.07 0.24
N SER A 13 5.57 -7.40 -0.40
CA SER A 13 5.50 -8.55 -1.31
C SER A 13 6.32 -8.30 -2.58
N ALA A 14 6.69 -9.37 -3.28
CA ALA A 14 7.43 -9.27 -4.53
C ALA A 14 6.70 -8.43 -5.58
N LEU A 15 5.38 -8.57 -5.68
CA LEU A 15 4.59 -7.76 -6.61
C LEU A 15 4.50 -6.30 -6.18
N SER A 16 4.47 -6.00 -4.87
CA SER A 16 4.49 -4.61 -4.42
C SER A 16 5.83 -3.95 -4.67
N VAL A 17 6.94 -4.69 -4.58
CA VAL A 17 8.27 -4.19 -4.99
C VAL A 17 8.26 -3.85 -6.47
N LYS A 18 7.73 -4.75 -7.29
CA LYS A 18 7.61 -4.54 -8.74
C LYS A 18 6.74 -3.32 -9.06
N ALA A 19 5.63 -3.17 -8.36
CA ALA A 19 4.76 -1.99 -8.49
C ALA A 19 5.47 -0.71 -8.08
N LEU A 20 6.23 -0.75 -6.99
CA LEU A 20 7.00 0.40 -6.53
C LEU A 20 8.07 0.80 -7.55
N GLU A 21 8.79 -0.15 -8.12
CA GLU A 21 9.76 0.12 -9.19
C GLU A 21 9.08 0.79 -10.40
N LYS A 22 7.90 0.31 -10.78
CA LYS A 22 7.12 0.91 -11.85
C LYS A 22 6.68 2.33 -11.49
N ALA A 23 6.25 2.54 -10.26
CA ALA A 23 5.83 3.85 -9.77
C ALA A 23 6.99 4.85 -9.77
N ILE A 24 8.18 4.42 -9.37
CA ILE A 24 9.39 5.25 -9.40
C ILE A 24 9.67 5.71 -10.84
N LYS A 25 9.61 4.79 -11.79
CA LYS A 25 9.83 5.11 -13.20
C LYS A 25 8.78 6.08 -13.74
N PHE A 26 7.51 5.85 -13.42
CA PHE A 26 6.43 6.77 -13.79
C PHE A 26 6.66 8.17 -13.20
N ALA A 27 7.02 8.23 -11.93
CA ALA A 27 7.28 9.51 -11.27
C ALA A 27 8.43 10.27 -11.95
N GLN A 28 9.49 9.56 -12.30
CA GLN A 28 10.63 10.17 -13.02
C GLN A 28 10.23 10.64 -14.41
N ASP A 29 9.52 9.82 -15.17
CA ASP A 29 9.14 10.13 -16.55
C ASP A 29 8.15 11.30 -16.63
N HIS A 30 7.29 11.44 -15.63
CA HIS A 30 6.27 12.51 -15.58
C HIS A 30 6.68 13.71 -14.72
N ALA A 31 7.84 13.66 -14.08
CA ALA A 31 8.24 14.62 -13.05
C ALA A 31 7.16 14.76 -11.96
N ALA A 32 6.59 13.63 -11.55
CA ALA A 32 5.49 13.57 -10.60
C ALA A 32 6.00 13.36 -9.18
N ARG A 33 5.20 13.81 -8.22
CA ARG A 33 5.37 13.44 -6.82
C ARG A 33 4.99 11.99 -6.63
N LEU A 34 5.75 11.28 -5.80
CA LEU A 34 5.46 9.90 -5.44
C LEU A 34 5.19 9.79 -3.95
N GLU A 35 4.09 9.16 -3.60
CA GLU A 35 3.78 8.78 -2.24
C GLU A 35 3.62 7.27 -2.17
N VAL A 36 4.23 6.67 -1.14
CA VAL A 36 4.15 5.23 -0.90
C VAL A 36 3.34 5.01 0.37
N ILE A 37 2.28 4.24 0.29
CA ILE A 37 1.44 3.93 1.44
C ILE A 37 1.58 2.46 1.83
N HIS A 38 1.84 2.22 3.11
CA HIS A 38 1.69 0.92 3.72
C HIS A 38 0.58 0.98 4.75
N VAL A 39 -0.35 0.04 4.68
CA VAL A 39 -1.46 -0.05 5.63
C VAL A 39 -1.22 -1.25 6.53
N CYS A 40 -1.06 -0.96 7.81
CA CYS A 40 -0.93 -1.98 8.83
C CYS A 40 -2.33 -2.41 9.26
N HIS A 41 -2.66 -3.67 9.01
CA HIS A 41 -3.91 -4.24 9.42
C HIS A 41 -3.73 -4.93 10.77
N ILE A 42 -4.25 -4.31 11.83
CA ILE A 42 -4.24 -4.91 13.16
C ILE A 42 -5.57 -5.67 13.33
N PRO A 43 -5.52 -7.00 13.52
CA PRO A 43 -6.76 -7.75 13.69
C PRO A 43 -7.54 -7.26 14.90
N VAL A 44 -8.85 -7.02 14.71
CA VAL A 44 -9.73 -6.66 15.81
C VAL A 44 -10.11 -7.95 16.54
N PRO A 45 -9.98 -8.00 17.89
CA PRO A 45 -10.43 -9.17 18.64
C PRO A 45 -11.91 -9.45 18.37
N VAL A 46 -12.23 -10.69 18.01
CA VAL A 46 -13.62 -11.08 17.80
C VAL A 46 -14.29 -11.23 19.15
N PHE A 47 -15.30 -10.41 19.42
CA PHE A 47 -16.12 -10.53 20.61
C PHE A 47 -16.85 -11.86 20.60
N GLY A 48 -16.68 -12.67 21.66
CA GLY A 48 -17.37 -13.94 21.81
C GLY A 48 -16.42 -15.14 21.98
N GLY A 49 -15.13 -14.95 21.83
CA GLY A 49 -14.13 -15.91 22.24
C GLY A 49 -13.82 -15.78 23.74
N PRO A 50 -13.13 -16.77 24.32
CA PRO A 50 -12.66 -16.61 25.69
C PRO A 50 -11.87 -15.30 25.77
N LEU A 51 -12.12 -14.57 26.85
CA LEU A 51 -11.44 -13.30 27.17
C LEU A 51 -9.94 -13.53 27.40
N TYR A 52 -9.26 -13.88 26.35
CA TYR A 52 -7.82 -13.70 26.35
C TYR A 52 -7.60 -12.25 25.87
N ALA A 53 -7.21 -11.41 26.80
CA ALA A 53 -6.52 -10.21 26.40
C ALA A 53 -5.44 -10.67 25.42
N ALA A 54 -5.54 -10.25 24.15
CA ALA A 54 -4.48 -10.48 23.21
C ALA A 54 -3.18 -10.08 23.91
N PRO A 55 -2.15 -10.93 23.91
CA PRO A 55 -0.91 -10.55 24.59
C PRO A 55 -0.50 -9.19 24.07
N PHE A 56 -0.18 -8.27 24.95
CA PHE A 56 0.25 -6.90 24.62
C PHE A 56 1.39 -6.88 23.60
N ASN A 57 2.02 -8.01 23.33
CA ASN A 57 3.11 -8.15 22.38
C ASN A 57 2.64 -8.22 20.92
N GLU A 58 1.39 -8.59 20.64
CA GLU A 58 0.92 -8.72 19.25
C GLU A 58 0.88 -7.36 18.55
N ASP A 59 0.39 -6.30 19.21
CA ASP A 59 0.35 -4.96 18.63
C ASP A 59 1.76 -4.44 18.35
N LYS A 60 2.73 -4.72 19.23
CA LYS A 60 4.12 -4.37 19.01
C LYS A 60 4.72 -5.12 17.82
N ASP A 61 4.41 -6.41 17.67
CA ASP A 61 4.93 -7.22 16.57
C ASP A 61 4.39 -6.73 15.23
N TYR A 62 3.11 -6.36 15.15
CA TYR A 62 2.52 -5.75 13.95
C TYR A 62 3.17 -4.42 13.61
N LEU A 63 3.41 -3.57 14.60
CA LEU A 63 4.04 -2.28 14.39
C LEU A 63 5.52 -2.42 13.99
N LEU A 64 6.24 -3.36 14.57
CA LEU A 64 7.62 -3.65 14.17
C LEU A 64 7.70 -4.18 12.74
N ALA A 65 6.79 -5.08 12.38
CA ALA A 65 6.70 -5.58 11.01
C ALA A 65 6.36 -4.45 10.03
N ALA A 66 5.43 -3.58 10.39
CA ALA A 66 5.07 -2.42 9.58
C ALA A 66 6.25 -1.47 9.41
N GLN A 67 7.02 -1.24 10.49
CA GLN A 67 8.19 -0.38 10.42
C GLN A 67 9.27 -0.95 9.50
N ALA A 68 9.47 -2.27 9.51
CA ALA A 68 10.41 -2.92 8.60
C ALA A 68 9.98 -2.73 7.12
N ILE A 69 8.69 -2.80 6.84
CA ILE A 69 8.15 -2.56 5.49
C ILE A 69 8.35 -1.08 5.09
N ILE A 70 8.11 -0.16 6.00
CA ILE A 70 8.33 1.27 5.76
C ILE A 70 9.81 1.55 5.48
N ASP A 71 10.70 0.95 6.25
CA ASP A 71 12.15 1.12 6.07
C ASP A 71 12.60 0.59 4.71
N GLU A 72 12.06 -0.54 4.27
CA GLU A 72 12.33 -1.08 2.94
C GLU A 72 11.83 -0.16 1.83
N ALA A 73 10.62 0.39 1.97
CA ALA A 73 10.09 1.35 1.02
C ALA A 73 10.98 2.60 0.93
N LYS A 74 11.45 3.11 2.06
CA LYS A 74 12.37 4.24 2.10
C LYS A 74 13.70 3.92 1.41
N ARG A 75 14.21 2.71 1.64
CA ARG A 75 15.44 2.25 0.99
C ARG A 75 15.29 2.20 -0.52
N LEU A 76 14.19 1.65 -1.01
CA LEU A 76 13.92 1.49 -2.45
C LEU A 76 13.68 2.83 -3.15
N THR A 77 13.25 3.85 -2.44
CA THR A 77 12.94 5.17 -2.99
C THR A 77 14.01 6.22 -2.66
N SER A 78 15.15 5.82 -2.14
CA SER A 78 16.17 6.74 -1.65
C SER A 78 16.75 7.68 -2.71
N GLN A 79 16.68 7.29 -3.99
CA GLN A 79 17.18 8.13 -5.10
C GLN A 79 16.20 9.24 -5.50
N LEU A 80 14.96 9.21 -5.02
CA LEU A 80 13.97 10.24 -5.34
C LEU A 80 13.97 11.34 -4.29
N PRO A 81 14.03 12.63 -4.69
CA PRO A 81 14.17 13.72 -3.71
C PRO A 81 12.90 14.00 -2.92
N ASP A 82 11.73 13.81 -3.47
CA ASP A 82 10.47 14.28 -2.88
C ASP A 82 9.49 13.14 -2.58
N VAL A 83 9.99 11.95 -2.30
CA VAL A 83 9.11 10.83 -1.98
C VAL A 83 8.65 10.91 -0.52
N GLN A 84 7.39 10.59 -0.29
CA GLN A 84 6.84 10.41 1.06
C GLN A 84 6.42 8.98 1.25
N VAL A 85 6.77 8.40 2.39
CA VAL A 85 6.37 7.05 2.77
C VAL A 85 5.45 7.17 3.98
N ILE A 86 4.23 6.64 3.86
CA ILE A 86 3.16 6.88 4.80
C ILE A 86 2.69 5.56 5.38
N LEU A 87 2.56 5.52 6.70
CA LEU A 87 1.99 4.39 7.42
C LEU A 87 0.58 4.75 7.87
N LYS A 88 -0.39 3.92 7.51
CA LYS A 88 -1.76 4.00 8.00
C LYS A 88 -2.14 2.70 8.69
N GLN A 89 -3.07 2.78 9.61
CA GLN A 89 -3.66 1.62 10.26
C GLN A 89 -5.11 1.47 9.81
N GLY A 90 -5.55 0.25 9.62
CA GLY A 90 -6.93 -0.03 9.28
C GLY A 90 -7.07 -1.09 8.21
N GLN A 91 -8.22 -1.08 7.54
CA GLN A 91 -8.49 -2.00 6.44
C GLN A 91 -7.77 -1.47 5.19
N PRO A 92 -6.90 -2.28 4.56
CA PRO A 92 -6.01 -1.78 3.51
C PRO A 92 -6.71 -1.08 2.36
N ALA A 93 -7.73 -1.68 1.78
CA ALA A 93 -8.40 -1.07 0.61
C ALA A 93 -9.06 0.28 0.96
N LEU A 94 -9.73 0.35 2.10
CA LEU A 94 -10.38 1.59 2.54
C LEU A 94 -9.35 2.68 2.85
N ALA A 95 -8.27 2.33 3.54
CA ALA A 95 -7.23 3.29 3.88
C ALA A 95 -6.54 3.84 2.63
N ILE A 96 -6.29 2.99 1.63
CA ILE A 96 -5.71 3.42 0.35
C ILE A 96 -6.65 4.40 -0.35
N LEU A 97 -7.94 4.07 -0.44
CA LEU A 97 -8.93 4.91 -1.12
C LEU A 97 -9.11 6.26 -0.41
N GLU A 98 -9.19 6.26 0.91
CA GLU A 98 -9.28 7.50 1.70
C GLU A 98 -8.06 8.38 1.50
N TYR A 99 -6.88 7.80 1.58
CA TYR A 99 -5.65 8.55 1.40
C TYR A 99 -5.51 9.08 -0.03
N ALA A 100 -5.95 8.32 -1.02
CA ALA A 100 -5.95 8.77 -2.40
C ALA A 100 -6.78 10.04 -2.58
N GLU A 101 -7.94 10.12 -1.93
CA GLU A 101 -8.77 11.33 -1.96
C GLU A 101 -8.12 12.48 -1.19
N GLU A 102 -7.62 12.23 0.02
CA GLU A 102 -7.00 13.25 0.86
C GLU A 102 -5.76 13.86 0.21
N SER A 103 -4.93 13.03 -0.41
CA SER A 103 -3.67 13.48 -1.01
C SER A 103 -3.85 14.14 -2.36
N GLY A 104 -5.01 13.98 -2.99
CA GLY A 104 -5.25 14.49 -4.34
C GLY A 104 -4.42 13.77 -5.40
N CYS A 105 -4.13 12.49 -5.22
CA CYS A 105 -3.39 11.73 -6.22
C CYS A 105 -4.22 11.58 -7.50
N ASP A 106 -3.55 11.49 -8.63
CA ASP A 106 -4.20 11.34 -9.93
C ASP A 106 -3.91 9.99 -10.59
N LEU A 107 -3.14 9.14 -9.93
CA LEU A 107 -2.86 7.77 -10.37
C LEU A 107 -2.51 6.91 -9.16
N ILE A 108 -3.11 5.72 -9.09
CA ILE A 108 -2.72 4.69 -8.11
C ILE A 108 -2.00 3.57 -8.85
N ILE A 109 -0.86 3.14 -8.35
CA ILE A 109 -0.11 2.00 -8.89
C ILE A 109 -0.01 0.96 -7.79
N MET A 110 -0.38 -0.27 -8.07
CA MET A 110 -0.30 -1.34 -7.10
C MET A 110 -0.14 -2.70 -7.77
N GLY A 111 0.35 -3.67 -7.01
CA GLY A 111 0.45 -5.05 -7.47
C GLY A 111 -0.94 -5.69 -7.60
N SER A 112 -1.04 -6.67 -8.47
CA SER A 112 -2.30 -7.39 -8.68
C SER A 112 -2.73 -8.18 -7.45
N ARG A 113 -1.79 -8.52 -6.56
CA ARG A 113 -2.03 -9.25 -5.31
C ARG A 113 -0.94 -8.88 -4.31
N GLY A 114 -1.21 -9.08 -3.04
CA GLY A 114 -0.24 -8.88 -1.96
C GLY A 114 0.36 -10.19 -1.47
N LEU A 115 0.61 -10.26 -0.17
CA LEU A 115 1.22 -11.42 0.48
C LEU A 115 0.35 -12.69 0.48
N GLY A 116 -0.93 -12.56 0.20
CA GLY A 116 -1.91 -13.64 0.35
C GLY A 116 -1.93 -14.71 -0.74
N GLY A 117 -1.06 -14.69 -1.73
CA GLY A 117 -0.84 -15.82 -2.65
C GLY A 117 -2.03 -16.28 -3.48
N LEU A 118 -2.79 -15.37 -4.10
CA LEU A 118 -3.88 -15.73 -4.98
C LEU A 118 -3.40 -16.18 -6.36
N ARG A 119 -4.23 -16.98 -7.05
CA ARG A 119 -3.91 -17.53 -8.36
C ARG A 119 -3.80 -16.47 -9.46
N GLU A 120 -3.11 -16.83 -10.54
CA GLU A 120 -2.58 -15.94 -11.58
C GLU A 120 -3.57 -15.01 -12.29
N PHE A 121 -4.86 -15.29 -12.30
CA PHE A 121 -5.82 -14.54 -13.11
C PHE A 121 -6.84 -13.74 -12.30
N VAL A 122 -6.67 -13.68 -10.98
CA VAL A 122 -7.62 -13.01 -10.09
C VAL A 122 -6.91 -11.90 -9.36
N LEU A 123 -7.49 -10.71 -9.38
CA LEU A 123 -7.01 -9.63 -8.55
C LEU A 123 -7.13 -10.01 -7.07
N GLY A 124 -6.16 -9.64 -6.26
CA GLY A 124 -6.26 -9.77 -4.82
C GLY A 124 -7.43 -8.95 -4.27
N SER A 125 -7.87 -9.26 -3.07
CA SER A 125 -9.03 -8.58 -2.46
C SER A 125 -8.82 -7.07 -2.36
N VAL A 126 -7.62 -6.63 -2.00
CA VAL A 126 -7.30 -5.21 -1.88
C VAL A 126 -7.30 -4.53 -3.24
N SER A 127 -6.58 -5.10 -4.22
CA SER A 127 -6.50 -4.51 -5.56
C SER A 127 -7.86 -4.49 -6.26
N HIS A 128 -8.65 -5.55 -6.11
CA HIS A 128 -10.00 -5.60 -6.67
C HIS A 128 -10.88 -4.47 -6.10
N HIS A 129 -10.86 -4.30 -4.79
CA HIS A 129 -11.66 -3.26 -4.13
C HIS A 129 -11.22 -1.86 -4.56
N VAL A 130 -9.91 -1.64 -4.64
CA VAL A 130 -9.36 -0.33 -5.07
C VAL A 130 -9.77 -0.05 -6.52
N VAL A 131 -9.62 -1.02 -7.42
CA VAL A 131 -10.03 -0.85 -8.83
C VAL A 131 -11.51 -0.50 -8.93
N GLN A 132 -12.36 -1.18 -8.15
CA GLN A 132 -13.80 -0.98 -8.18
C GLN A 132 -14.25 0.40 -7.68
N HIS A 133 -13.56 0.93 -6.68
CA HIS A 133 -14.03 2.11 -5.95
C HIS A 133 -13.17 3.36 -6.16
N SER A 134 -12.06 3.25 -6.85
CA SER A 134 -11.18 4.39 -7.08
C SER A 134 -11.84 5.41 -8.01
N LYS A 135 -11.67 6.69 -7.68
CA LYS A 135 -12.10 7.82 -8.53
C LYS A 135 -11.01 8.24 -9.52
N VAL A 136 -9.82 7.66 -9.41
CA VAL A 136 -8.70 7.95 -10.30
C VAL A 136 -8.25 6.65 -10.98
N PRO A 137 -7.50 6.74 -12.10
CA PRO A 137 -6.97 5.55 -12.74
C PRO A 137 -6.13 4.70 -11.81
N VAL A 138 -6.20 3.39 -11.98
CA VAL A 138 -5.42 2.42 -11.21
C VAL A 138 -4.62 1.57 -12.20
N LEU A 139 -3.31 1.61 -12.06
CA LEU A 139 -2.40 0.77 -12.84
C LEU A 139 -2.06 -0.47 -12.01
N ILE A 140 -2.39 -1.63 -12.54
CA ILE A 140 -2.13 -2.90 -11.89
C ILE A 140 -0.88 -3.53 -12.48
N VAL A 141 0.06 -3.88 -11.61
CA VAL A 141 1.33 -4.53 -12.00
C VAL A 141 1.23 -6.02 -11.69
N LYS A 142 1.51 -6.84 -12.70
CA LYS A 142 1.49 -8.30 -12.60
C LYS A 142 2.89 -8.88 -12.44
#